data_a22c900ece3ea81915bcf45f114e06a1
#
_entry.id   a22c900ece3ea81915bcf45f114e06a1
#
_cell.length_a   1.000
_cell.length_b   1.000
_cell.length_c   1.000
_cell.angle_alpha   90.00
_cell.angle_beta   90.00
_cell.angle_gamma   90.00
#
_symmetry.space_group_name_H-M   'P 1'
#
loop_
_entity.id
_entity.type
_entity.pdbx_description
1 polymer ?
#
loop_
_entity_poly.entity_id
_entity_poly.type
_entity_poly.pdbx_seq_one_letter_code
_entity_poly.pdbx_strand_id
1 'polypeptide(L)'
;HGLVTSALFMCVGVVYDRAHTRLISAFGGLASRMPIYASIFGVFMLASLGLPGLSGFVGEFLAILGAFREYYWAGAISMFVVVLSAWYMMWLYQRVVFMRQPEDLPDPHDNELTPEEVAMLERAGYGHGHGDAHGLPAVSGGSGADAHAAGHGRIAWPDLDTRELTSLVPLLILTVILGVWPGPFMDIMQRTLEAVLQAYGSIGV
;
A
#
# COMPACT_ATOMS: atom_id res chain seq x y z
N HIS A 1 3.31 -5.37 -12.86
CA HIS A 1 3.97 -4.43 -11.94
C HIS A 1 3.48 -3.00 -12.16
N GLY A 2 3.42 -2.50 -13.42
CA GLY A 2 2.96 -1.16 -13.74
C GLY A 2 1.55 -0.85 -13.22
N LEU A 3 0.61 -1.77 -13.36
CA LEU A 3 -0.77 -1.60 -12.89
C LEU A 3 -0.86 -1.58 -11.35
N VAL A 4 -0.29 -2.57 -10.72
CA VAL A 4 -0.37 -2.75 -9.26
C VAL A 4 0.35 -1.63 -8.52
N THR A 5 1.56 -1.28 -8.96
CA THR A 5 2.35 -0.21 -8.35
C THR A 5 1.67 1.14 -8.50
N SER A 6 1.14 1.45 -9.71
CA SER A 6 0.40 2.70 -9.94
C SER A 6 -0.84 2.79 -9.04
N ALA A 7 -1.59 1.70 -8.90
CA ALA A 7 -2.75 1.65 -8.02
C ALA A 7 -2.37 1.83 -6.54
N LEU A 8 -1.29 1.21 -6.07
CA LEU A 8 -0.78 1.39 -4.71
C LEU A 8 -0.35 2.84 -4.45
N PHE A 9 0.31 3.50 -5.41
CA PHE A 9 0.63 4.92 -5.29
C PHE A 9 -0.62 5.81 -5.23
N MET A 10 -1.66 5.49 -6.01
CA MET A 10 -2.93 6.20 -5.92
C MET A 10 -3.59 5.99 -4.55
N CYS A 11 -3.55 4.78 -4.00
CA CYS A 11 -4.02 4.52 -2.63
C CYS A 11 -3.26 5.37 -1.60
N VAL A 12 -1.95 5.50 -1.72
CA VAL A 12 -1.15 6.39 -0.85
C VAL A 12 -1.57 7.84 -1.03
N GLY A 13 -1.84 8.29 -2.27
CA GLY A 13 -2.34 9.63 -2.57
C GLY A 13 -3.66 9.93 -1.86
N VAL A 14 -4.61 9.02 -1.96
CA VAL A 14 -5.94 9.12 -1.31
C VAL A 14 -5.82 9.35 0.21
N VAL A 15 -4.94 8.61 0.87
CA VAL A 15 -4.73 8.75 2.32
C VAL A 15 -3.95 10.02 2.63
N TYR A 16 -2.98 10.38 1.79
CA TYR A 16 -2.21 11.61 1.95
C TYR A 16 -3.07 12.86 1.83
N ASP A 17 -4.03 12.90 0.90
CA ASP A 17 -4.93 14.05 0.74
C ASP A 17 -5.82 14.30 1.97
N ARG A 18 -6.04 13.25 2.77
CA ARG A 18 -6.83 13.35 4.02
C ARG A 18 -5.97 13.65 5.25
N ALA A 19 -4.79 13.04 5.33
CA ALA A 19 -3.95 13.11 6.53
C ALA A 19 -2.78 14.09 6.42
N HIS A 20 -2.44 14.54 5.20
CA HIS A 20 -1.27 15.39 4.89
C HIS A 20 0.07 14.85 5.44
N THR A 21 0.13 13.55 5.78
CA THR A 21 1.32 12.88 6.28
C THR A 21 1.51 11.52 5.60
N ARG A 22 2.73 11.00 5.60
CA ARG A 22 3.09 9.67 5.10
C ARG A 22 3.61 8.75 6.21
N LEU A 23 3.59 9.21 7.45
CA LEU A 23 4.06 8.42 8.59
C LEU A 23 3.08 7.30 8.88
N ILE A 24 3.56 6.05 8.89
CA ILE A 24 2.74 4.86 9.17
C ILE A 24 2.12 4.95 10.57
N SER A 25 2.82 5.55 11.52
CA SER A 25 2.35 5.75 12.89
C SER A 25 1.12 6.67 13.00
N ALA A 26 0.90 7.55 12.01
CA ALA A 26 -0.26 8.43 11.96
C ALA A 26 -1.53 7.73 11.45
N PHE A 27 -1.40 6.50 10.94
CA PHE A 27 -2.49 5.72 10.41
C PHE A 27 -2.80 4.53 11.32
N GLY A 28 -4.07 4.22 11.44
CA GLY A 28 -4.55 3.05 12.16
C GLY A 28 -6.07 2.95 12.03
N GLY A 29 -6.61 1.74 12.08
CA GLY A 29 -8.05 1.52 12.05
C GLY A 29 -8.75 1.95 10.76
N LEU A 30 -8.04 2.06 9.63
CA LEU A 30 -8.65 2.46 8.35
C LEU A 30 -9.78 1.52 7.92
N ALA A 31 -9.77 0.26 8.35
CA ALA A 31 -10.86 -0.67 8.08
C ALA A 31 -12.21 -0.20 8.63
N SER A 32 -12.24 0.47 9.78
CA SER A 32 -13.46 0.97 10.40
C SER A 32 -13.90 2.33 9.86
N ARG A 33 -12.94 3.14 9.39
CA ARG A 33 -13.20 4.51 8.89
C ARG A 33 -13.48 4.54 7.39
N MET A 34 -12.73 3.76 6.61
CA MET A 34 -12.74 3.73 5.16
C MET A 34 -12.77 2.28 4.66
N PRO A 35 -13.88 1.54 4.84
CA PRO A 35 -13.94 0.11 4.53
C PRO A 35 -13.77 -0.20 3.03
N ILE A 36 -14.28 0.65 2.13
CA ILE A 36 -14.12 0.47 0.69
C ILE A 36 -12.65 0.65 0.31
N TYR A 37 -12.02 1.71 0.80
CA TYR A 37 -10.59 1.94 0.60
C TYR A 37 -9.74 0.76 1.11
N ALA A 38 -9.98 0.31 2.35
CA ALA A 38 -9.25 -0.79 2.96
C ALA A 38 -9.35 -2.07 2.13
N SER A 39 -10.54 -2.36 1.58
CA SER A 39 -10.77 -3.52 0.72
C SER A 39 -9.99 -3.42 -0.60
N ILE A 40 -10.08 -2.29 -1.30
CA ILE A 40 -9.38 -2.06 -2.57
C ILE A 40 -7.86 -2.08 -2.37
N PHE A 41 -7.37 -1.40 -1.34
CA PHE A 41 -5.95 -1.41 -0.97
C PHE A 41 -5.47 -2.83 -0.64
N GLY A 42 -6.30 -3.62 0.06
CA GLY A 42 -6.02 -5.03 0.35
C GLY A 42 -5.85 -5.88 -0.91
N VAL A 43 -6.71 -5.71 -1.91
CA VAL A 43 -6.59 -6.45 -3.18
C VAL A 43 -5.32 -6.07 -3.93
N PHE A 44 -4.97 -4.79 -4.03
CA PHE A 44 -3.72 -4.37 -4.67
C PHE A 44 -2.47 -4.82 -3.89
N MET A 45 -2.54 -4.82 -2.56
CA MET A 45 -1.50 -5.38 -1.71
C MET A 45 -1.29 -6.87 -1.99
N LEU A 46 -2.37 -7.66 -2.04
CA LEU A 46 -2.32 -9.08 -2.38
C LEU A 46 -1.82 -9.32 -3.81
N ALA A 47 -2.18 -8.45 -4.75
CA ALA A 47 -1.65 -8.49 -6.12
C ALA A 47 -0.14 -8.23 -6.18
N SER A 48 0.35 -7.33 -5.32
CA SER A 48 1.78 -7.05 -5.17
C SER A 48 2.56 -8.18 -4.51
N LEU A 49 1.88 -9.06 -3.76
CA LEU A 49 2.46 -10.27 -3.16
C LEU A 49 2.48 -11.47 -4.12
N GLY A 50 1.96 -11.31 -5.33
CA GLY A 50 1.83 -12.42 -6.26
C GLY A 50 0.79 -13.47 -5.84
N LEU A 51 -0.38 -13.05 -5.30
CA LEU A 51 -1.46 -14.00 -4.99
C LEU A 51 -2.00 -14.62 -6.29
N PRO A 52 -2.15 -15.97 -6.35
CA PRO A 52 -2.77 -16.65 -7.49
C PRO A 52 -4.15 -16.06 -7.84
N GLY A 53 -4.36 -15.78 -9.12
CA GLY A 53 -5.59 -15.10 -9.60
C GLY A 53 -5.45 -13.58 -9.77
N LEU A 54 -4.31 -13.00 -9.37
CA LEU A 54 -4.00 -11.58 -9.58
C LEU A 54 -2.77 -11.44 -10.51
N SER A 55 -2.65 -10.28 -11.15
CA SER A 55 -1.67 -10.05 -12.21
C SER A 55 -0.21 -10.24 -11.78
N GLY A 56 0.14 -9.96 -10.52
CA GLY A 56 1.49 -10.13 -9.99
C GLY A 56 1.98 -11.56 -10.04
N PHE A 57 1.12 -12.53 -9.71
CA PHE A 57 1.46 -13.95 -9.68
C PHE A 57 2.01 -14.47 -11.03
N VAL A 58 1.37 -14.09 -12.12
CA VAL A 58 1.74 -14.60 -13.45
C VAL A 58 3.20 -14.28 -13.80
N GLY A 59 3.61 -13.04 -13.57
CA GLY A 59 4.98 -12.60 -13.85
C GLY A 59 6.01 -13.21 -12.90
N GLU A 60 5.72 -13.15 -11.60
CA GLU A 60 6.62 -13.68 -10.56
C GLU A 60 6.83 -15.19 -10.69
N PHE A 61 5.74 -15.94 -10.85
CA PHE A 61 5.81 -17.39 -11.01
C PHE A 61 6.63 -17.81 -12.24
N LEU A 62 6.40 -17.18 -13.40
CA LEU A 62 7.14 -17.49 -14.62
C LEU A 62 8.61 -17.10 -14.51
N ALA A 63 8.91 -15.97 -13.87
CA ALA A 63 10.29 -15.53 -13.66
C ALA A 63 11.06 -16.50 -12.74
N ILE A 64 10.44 -16.93 -11.65
CA ILE A 64 11.03 -17.90 -10.72
C ILE A 64 11.22 -19.26 -11.40
N LEU A 65 10.23 -19.72 -12.17
CA LEU A 65 10.33 -20.98 -12.92
C LEU A 65 11.44 -20.94 -13.97
N GLY A 66 11.60 -19.80 -14.66
CA GLY A 66 12.71 -19.58 -15.59
C GLY A 66 14.07 -19.62 -14.89
N ALA A 67 14.18 -18.95 -13.73
CA ALA A 67 15.39 -18.96 -12.91
C ALA A 67 15.77 -20.39 -12.46
N PHE A 68 14.79 -21.20 -12.05
CA PHE A 68 15.03 -22.59 -11.67
C PHE A 68 15.54 -23.45 -12.83
N ARG A 69 15.12 -23.17 -14.06
CA ARG A 69 15.55 -23.92 -15.24
C ARG A 69 17.01 -23.69 -15.59
N GLU A 70 17.50 -22.47 -15.41
CA GLU A 70 18.88 -22.10 -15.70
C GLU A 70 19.82 -22.35 -14.51
N TYR A 71 19.42 -21.87 -13.33
CA TYR A 71 20.24 -21.97 -12.13
C TYR A 71 19.37 -22.31 -10.93
N TYR A 72 19.42 -23.54 -10.49
CA TYR A 72 18.63 -24.05 -9.37
C TYR A 72 18.74 -23.19 -8.10
N TRP A 73 19.94 -22.75 -7.75
CA TRP A 73 20.19 -21.91 -6.58
C TRP A 73 19.57 -20.50 -6.73
N ALA A 74 19.56 -19.92 -7.95
CA ALA A 74 18.95 -18.62 -8.21
C ALA A 74 17.43 -18.68 -8.04
N GLY A 75 16.79 -19.75 -8.51
CA GLY A 75 15.39 -20.01 -8.29
C GLY A 75 15.04 -20.13 -6.79
N ALA A 76 15.87 -20.82 -6.01
CA ALA A 76 15.68 -20.97 -4.57
C ALA A 76 15.78 -19.62 -3.82
N ILE A 77 16.76 -18.78 -4.16
CA ILE A 77 16.87 -17.42 -3.59
C ILE A 77 15.66 -16.56 -3.98
N SER A 78 15.22 -16.62 -5.23
CA SER A 78 14.04 -15.87 -5.69
C SER A 78 12.77 -16.26 -4.94
N MET A 79 12.58 -17.53 -4.63
CA MET A 79 11.47 -17.98 -3.77
C MET A 79 11.53 -17.37 -2.36
N PHE A 80 12.72 -17.28 -1.78
CA PHE A 80 12.90 -16.65 -0.46
C PHE A 80 12.53 -15.16 -0.48
N VAL A 81 12.83 -14.45 -1.56
CA VAL A 81 12.45 -13.04 -1.73
C VAL A 81 10.92 -12.86 -1.70
N VAL A 82 10.15 -13.78 -2.31
CA VAL A 82 8.68 -13.74 -2.28
C VAL A 82 8.15 -13.86 -0.83
N VAL A 83 8.74 -14.74 -0.03
CA VAL A 83 8.36 -14.89 1.39
C VAL A 83 8.63 -13.61 2.18
N LEU A 84 9.79 -12.99 1.96
CA LEU A 84 10.13 -11.71 2.62
C LEU A 84 9.19 -10.58 2.18
N SER A 85 8.85 -10.53 0.90
CA SER A 85 7.88 -9.57 0.37
C SER A 85 6.52 -9.72 1.03
N ALA A 86 6.03 -10.95 1.16
CA ALA A 86 4.78 -11.24 1.85
C ALA A 86 4.81 -10.77 3.32
N TRP A 87 5.91 -11.00 4.00
CA TRP A 87 6.07 -10.60 5.40
C TRP A 87 5.95 -9.09 5.58
N TYR A 88 6.76 -8.29 4.88
CA TYR A 88 6.77 -6.84 5.11
C TYR A 88 5.47 -6.16 4.64
N MET A 89 4.87 -6.62 3.54
CA MET A 89 3.61 -6.07 3.04
C MET A 89 2.44 -6.40 3.96
N MET A 90 2.36 -7.63 4.48
CA MET A 90 1.33 -8.01 5.44
C MET A 90 1.47 -7.21 6.73
N TRP A 91 2.71 -7.00 7.21
CA TRP A 91 2.99 -6.18 8.38
C TRP A 91 2.57 -4.72 8.17
N LEU A 92 2.85 -4.14 6.99
CA LEU A 92 2.42 -2.80 6.61
C LEU A 92 0.89 -2.69 6.62
N TYR A 93 0.23 -3.64 5.95
CA TYR A 93 -1.23 -3.67 5.83
C TYR A 93 -1.90 -3.76 7.20
N GLN A 94 -1.42 -4.65 8.06
CA GLN A 94 -1.93 -4.78 9.42
C GLN A 94 -1.81 -3.48 10.22
N ARG A 95 -0.69 -2.79 10.12
CA ARG A 95 -0.47 -1.52 10.81
C ARG A 95 -1.38 -0.42 10.34
N VAL A 96 -1.53 -0.26 9.04
CA VAL A 96 -2.33 0.83 8.46
C VAL A 96 -3.82 0.57 8.59
N VAL A 97 -4.26 -0.68 8.40
CA VAL A 97 -5.69 -1.01 8.27
C VAL A 97 -6.32 -1.45 9.58
N PHE A 98 -5.63 -2.24 10.41
CA PHE A 98 -6.22 -2.88 11.59
C PHE A 98 -5.65 -2.39 12.92
N MET A 99 -4.54 -1.65 12.93
CA MET A 99 -3.94 -1.23 14.19
C MET A 99 -4.80 -0.17 14.90
N ARG A 100 -4.50 0.06 16.19
CA ARG A 100 -5.20 1.01 17.04
C ARG A 100 -5.20 2.39 16.40
N GLN A 101 -6.31 3.10 16.50
CA GLN A 101 -6.47 4.43 15.92
C GLN A 101 -5.62 5.44 16.70
N PRO A 102 -5.03 6.45 16.02
CA PRO A 102 -4.34 7.54 16.72
C PRO A 102 -5.23 8.33 17.71
N GLU A 103 -6.55 8.32 17.50
CA GLU A 103 -7.54 8.91 18.42
C GLU A 103 -7.61 8.22 19.77
N ASP A 104 -7.18 6.96 19.86
CA ASP A 104 -7.07 6.24 21.12
C ASP A 104 -5.75 6.56 21.84
N LEU A 105 -4.89 7.37 21.23
CA LEU A 105 -3.66 7.84 21.83
C LEU A 105 -3.94 9.18 22.52
N PRO A 106 -3.40 9.37 23.72
CA PRO A 106 -3.46 10.66 24.42
C PRO A 106 -2.77 11.74 23.59
N ASP A 107 -3.22 12.98 23.73
CA ASP A 107 -2.61 14.12 23.05
C ASP A 107 -1.16 14.30 23.54
N PRO A 108 -0.14 14.25 22.64
CA PRO A 108 1.27 14.43 23.04
C PRO A 108 1.54 15.83 23.65
N HIS A 109 0.64 16.77 23.48
CA HIS A 109 0.74 18.13 24.02
C HIS A 109 -0.04 18.34 25.33
N ASP A 110 -0.72 17.31 25.81
CA ASP A 110 -1.35 17.39 27.14
C ASP A 110 -0.28 17.44 28.23
N ASN A 111 -0.35 18.46 29.06
CA ASN A 111 0.61 18.69 30.13
C ASN A 111 0.45 17.73 31.32
N GLU A 112 -0.58 16.90 31.35
CA GLU A 112 -0.94 15.97 32.42
C GLU A 112 -0.92 14.50 32.00
N LEU A 113 -0.04 14.12 31.06
CA LEU A 113 0.06 12.73 30.62
C LEU A 113 0.46 11.80 31.76
N THR A 114 -0.30 10.75 31.95
CA THR A 114 0.06 9.68 32.89
C THR A 114 1.25 8.86 32.36
N PRO A 115 2.04 8.19 33.23
CA PRO A 115 3.16 7.37 32.77
C PRO A 115 2.78 6.26 31.76
N GLU A 116 1.52 5.77 31.83
CA GLU A 116 0.99 4.78 30.87
C GLU A 116 0.72 5.41 29.51
N GLU A 117 0.22 6.63 29.48
CA GLU A 117 -0.04 7.40 28.25
C GLU A 117 1.27 7.77 27.55
N VAL A 118 2.27 8.19 28.31
CA VAL A 118 3.63 8.42 27.77
C VAL A 118 4.20 7.14 27.14
N ALA A 119 4.07 6.01 27.81
CA ALA A 119 4.53 4.72 27.29
C ALA A 119 3.74 4.30 26.04
N MET A 120 2.46 4.66 25.91
CA MET A 120 1.68 4.42 24.68
C MET A 120 2.15 5.30 23.53
N LEU A 121 2.45 6.56 23.77
CA LEU A 121 3.00 7.48 22.78
C LEU A 121 4.38 7.04 22.29
N GLU A 122 5.27 6.60 23.18
CA GLU A 122 6.58 6.06 22.84
C GLU A 122 6.47 4.80 21.98
N ARG A 123 5.56 3.87 22.32
CA ARG A 123 5.29 2.67 21.51
C ARG A 123 4.69 2.98 20.14
N ALA A 124 3.93 4.08 20.04
CA ALA A 124 3.38 4.57 18.78
C ALA A 124 4.42 5.30 17.91
N GLY A 125 5.64 5.54 18.43
CA GLY A 125 6.71 6.22 17.71
C GLY A 125 6.76 7.73 17.91
N TYR A 126 6.01 8.27 18.86
CA TYR A 126 6.14 9.65 19.32
C TYR A 126 7.27 9.75 20.36
N GLY A 127 8.48 9.30 20.02
CA GLY A 127 9.64 9.44 20.88
C GLY A 127 10.12 10.89 20.94
N HIS A 128 10.68 11.29 22.08
CA HIS A 128 11.28 12.59 22.33
C HIS A 128 12.41 12.89 21.32
N GLY A 129 12.06 13.42 20.15
CA GLY A 129 12.99 14.14 19.30
C GLY A 129 13.24 15.51 19.89
N HIS A 130 14.36 15.71 20.53
CA HIS A 130 14.87 17.03 20.81
C HIS A 130 15.09 17.78 19.49
N GLY A 131 14.35 18.82 19.26
CA GLY A 131 14.63 19.80 18.19
C GLY A 131 13.82 19.58 16.92
N ASP A 132 13.03 20.60 16.67
CA ASP A 132 12.21 20.89 15.49
C ASP A 132 10.77 20.40 15.60
N ALA A 133 9.98 21.30 16.19
CA ALA A 133 8.53 21.24 16.26
C ALA A 133 7.90 21.38 14.85
N HIS A 134 8.12 20.39 13.98
CA HIS A 134 7.19 20.10 12.92
C HIS A 134 6.28 18.98 13.40
N GLY A 135 5.59 19.33 14.50
CA GLY A 135 4.43 18.62 14.98
C GLY A 135 3.44 18.41 13.84
N LEU A 136 2.61 17.42 13.99
CA LEU A 136 1.43 17.17 13.16
C LEU A 136 0.90 18.50 12.66
N PRO A 137 0.73 18.72 11.34
CA PRO A 137 0.17 19.96 10.84
C PRO A 137 -1.18 20.14 11.51
N ALA A 138 -1.33 21.23 12.27
CA ALA A 138 -2.63 21.67 12.70
C ALA A 138 -3.49 21.75 11.45
N VAL A 139 -4.55 20.98 11.39
CA VAL A 139 -5.52 21.04 10.30
C VAL A 139 -6.02 22.48 10.28
N SER A 140 -5.53 23.27 9.34
CA SER A 140 -6.05 24.60 9.08
C SER A 140 -7.45 24.42 8.51
N GLY A 141 -8.42 24.29 9.40
CA GLY A 141 -9.83 24.40 9.09
C GLY A 141 -10.07 25.79 8.51
N GLY A 142 -10.76 25.85 7.38
CA GLY A 142 -11.18 27.06 6.73
C GLY A 142 -11.85 28.03 7.72
N SER A 143 -11.60 29.30 7.52
CA SER A 143 -12.15 30.44 8.23
C SER A 143 -13.68 30.38 8.34
N GLY A 144 -14.16 30.12 9.54
CA GLY A 144 -15.57 30.22 9.90
C GLY A 144 -15.63 30.43 11.40
N ALA A 145 -15.97 31.65 11.81
CA ALA A 145 -16.19 32.02 13.19
C ALA A 145 -17.35 31.21 13.76
N ASP A 146 -17.05 30.16 14.55
CA ASP A 146 -17.96 29.49 15.50
C ASP A 146 -17.27 28.31 16.22
N ALA A 147 -15.96 28.37 16.44
CA ALA A 147 -15.13 27.24 16.90
C ALA A 147 -14.97 27.13 18.42
N HIS A 148 -15.91 27.63 19.24
CA HIS A 148 -15.78 27.53 20.69
C HIS A 148 -16.71 26.52 21.38
N ALA A 149 -17.34 25.60 20.66
CA ALA A 149 -18.24 24.61 21.27
C ALA A 149 -18.19 23.23 20.59
N ALA A 150 -17.10 22.84 19.96
CA ALA A 150 -16.97 21.49 19.43
C ALA A 150 -15.91 20.74 20.24
N GLY A 151 -16.38 19.86 21.13
CA GLY A 151 -15.54 18.84 21.72
C GLY A 151 -14.75 18.10 20.65
N HIS A 152 -13.59 17.59 21.02
CA HIS A 152 -12.57 16.87 20.25
C HIS A 152 -13.12 16.27 18.94
N GLY A 153 -13.02 17.07 17.88
CA GLY A 153 -13.62 16.74 16.59
C GLY A 153 -12.93 15.50 16.02
N ARG A 154 -13.63 14.39 16.05
CA ARG A 154 -13.24 13.19 15.29
C ARG A 154 -12.98 13.63 13.86
N ILE A 155 -11.75 13.49 13.40
CA ILE A 155 -11.43 13.71 11.98
C ILE A 155 -12.33 12.76 11.20
N ALA A 156 -13.36 13.31 10.57
CA ALA A 156 -14.25 12.53 9.72
C ALA A 156 -13.44 12.18 8.47
N TRP A 157 -13.04 10.93 8.36
CA TRP A 157 -12.38 10.39 7.18
C TRP A 157 -13.48 9.91 6.22
N PRO A 158 -13.86 10.70 5.23
CA PRO A 158 -14.80 10.21 4.22
C PRO A 158 -14.14 9.05 3.46
N ASP A 159 -14.91 8.01 3.17
CA ASP A 159 -14.45 6.91 2.32
C ASP A 159 -14.16 7.42 0.90
N LEU A 160 -13.82 6.54 -0.01
CA LEU A 160 -13.46 6.88 -1.39
C LEU A 160 -14.54 7.75 -2.06
N ASP A 161 -14.11 8.87 -2.62
CA ASP A 161 -14.95 9.71 -3.48
C ASP A 161 -15.15 9.03 -4.85
N THR A 162 -16.21 9.43 -5.55
CA THR A 162 -16.54 8.90 -6.89
C THR A 162 -15.38 9.04 -7.88
N ARG A 163 -14.60 10.12 -7.79
CA ARG A 163 -13.42 10.34 -8.64
C ARG A 163 -12.31 9.33 -8.37
N GLU A 164 -12.01 9.10 -7.08
CA GLU A 164 -11.00 8.15 -6.63
C GLU A 164 -11.41 6.73 -7.02
N LEU A 165 -12.68 6.39 -6.82
CA LEU A 165 -13.22 5.09 -7.20
C LEU A 165 -13.16 4.86 -8.71
N THR A 166 -13.52 5.86 -9.52
CA THR A 166 -13.44 5.78 -10.99
C THR A 166 -12.01 5.55 -11.48
N SER A 167 -11.03 6.01 -10.74
CA SER A 167 -9.61 5.81 -11.07
C SER A 167 -9.09 4.44 -10.63
N LEU A 168 -9.51 3.94 -9.46
CA LEU A 168 -9.02 2.69 -8.88
C LEU A 168 -9.73 1.44 -9.44
N VAL A 169 -11.03 1.52 -9.70
CA VAL A 169 -11.83 0.36 -10.16
C VAL A 169 -11.36 -0.21 -11.50
N PRO A 170 -11.05 0.58 -12.54
CA PRO A 170 -10.51 0.04 -13.79
C PRO A 170 -9.19 -0.71 -13.59
N LEU A 171 -8.29 -0.20 -12.75
CA LEU A 171 -7.03 -0.85 -12.42
C LEU A 171 -7.25 -2.17 -11.68
N LEU A 172 -8.22 -2.20 -10.76
CA LEU A 172 -8.61 -3.39 -10.02
C LEU A 172 -9.16 -4.48 -10.97
N ILE A 173 -10.09 -4.11 -11.85
CA ILE A 173 -10.67 -5.02 -12.84
C ILE A 173 -9.57 -5.58 -13.75
N LEU A 174 -8.69 -4.72 -14.24
CA LEU A 174 -7.60 -5.13 -15.13
C LEU A 174 -6.59 -6.04 -14.42
N THR A 175 -6.31 -5.78 -13.13
CA THR A 175 -5.45 -6.62 -12.29
C THR A 175 -6.01 -8.04 -12.14
N VAL A 176 -7.32 -8.16 -11.96
CA VAL A 176 -8.01 -9.45 -11.85
C VAL A 176 -8.06 -10.15 -13.22
N ILE A 177 -8.42 -9.45 -14.29
CA ILE A 177 -8.47 -10.03 -15.65
C ILE A 177 -7.11 -10.60 -16.05
N LEU A 178 -6.03 -9.84 -15.84
CA LEU A 178 -4.66 -10.28 -16.15
C LEU A 178 -4.21 -11.45 -15.29
N GLY A 179 -4.71 -11.55 -14.06
CA GLY A 179 -4.38 -12.66 -13.17
C GLY A 179 -5.13 -13.95 -13.50
N VAL A 180 -6.41 -13.84 -13.87
CA VAL A 180 -7.26 -15.00 -14.17
C VAL A 180 -7.11 -15.47 -15.62
N TRP A 181 -6.95 -14.52 -16.55
CA TRP A 181 -6.84 -14.83 -17.98
C TRP A 181 -5.64 -14.13 -18.66
N PRO A 182 -4.41 -14.54 -18.35
CA PRO A 182 -3.20 -13.93 -18.91
C PRO A 182 -2.96 -14.29 -20.39
N GLY A 183 -3.63 -15.31 -20.93
CA GLY A 183 -3.37 -15.87 -22.27
C GLY A 183 -3.21 -14.82 -23.37
N PRO A 184 -4.19 -13.92 -23.61
CA PRO A 184 -4.11 -12.93 -24.69
C PRO A 184 -2.88 -12.02 -24.61
N PHE A 185 -2.45 -11.68 -23.39
CA PHE A 185 -1.26 -10.85 -23.17
C PHE A 185 0.03 -11.64 -23.39
N MET A 186 0.05 -12.90 -22.95
CA MET A 186 1.17 -13.81 -23.16
C MET A 186 1.40 -14.09 -24.64
N ASP A 187 0.35 -14.27 -25.44
CA ASP A 187 0.45 -14.49 -26.88
C ASP A 187 1.08 -13.29 -27.62
N ILE A 188 0.74 -12.07 -27.19
CA ILE A 188 1.35 -10.85 -27.76
C ILE A 188 2.85 -10.81 -27.42
N MET A 189 3.21 -11.11 -26.18
CA MET A 189 4.60 -11.12 -25.71
C MET A 189 5.42 -12.21 -26.42
N GLN A 190 4.87 -13.42 -26.59
CA GLN A 190 5.56 -14.54 -27.27
C GLN A 190 5.93 -14.18 -28.70
N ARG A 191 5.04 -13.59 -29.48
CA ARG A 191 5.33 -13.16 -30.86
C ARG A 191 6.50 -12.17 -30.92
N THR A 192 6.53 -11.22 -29.98
CA THR A 192 7.62 -10.24 -29.90
C THR A 192 8.93 -10.90 -29.50
N LEU A 193 8.88 -11.82 -28.53
CA LEU A 193 10.05 -12.54 -28.05
C LEU A 193 10.64 -13.45 -29.13
N GLU A 194 9.81 -14.19 -29.91
CA GLU A 194 10.23 -15.00 -31.03
C GLU A 194 10.90 -14.17 -32.13
N ALA A 195 10.35 -12.99 -32.45
CA ALA A 195 10.96 -12.08 -33.42
C ALA A 195 12.35 -11.60 -32.96
N VAL A 196 12.49 -11.25 -31.67
CA VAL A 196 13.77 -10.85 -31.07
C VAL A 196 14.78 -12.02 -31.11
N LEU A 197 14.37 -13.23 -30.70
CA LEU A 197 15.24 -14.40 -30.67
C LEU A 197 15.69 -14.78 -32.08
N GLN A 198 14.81 -14.68 -33.09
CA GLN A 198 15.18 -14.92 -34.49
C GLN A 198 16.18 -13.87 -34.98
N ALA A 199 16.00 -12.59 -34.62
CA ALA A 199 16.95 -11.55 -34.97
C ALA A 199 18.31 -11.77 -34.32
N TYR A 200 18.39 -12.20 -33.07
CA TYR A 200 19.65 -12.56 -32.41
C TYR A 200 20.28 -13.85 -33.00
N GLY A 201 19.48 -14.85 -33.28
CA GLY A 201 19.98 -16.09 -33.93
C GLY A 201 20.51 -15.88 -35.33
N SER A 202 20.03 -14.86 -36.06
CA SER A 202 20.54 -14.50 -37.40
C SER A 202 21.84 -13.68 -37.38
N ILE A 203 22.21 -13.10 -36.22
CA ILE A 203 23.46 -12.34 -36.06
C ILE A 203 24.68 -13.25 -35.81
N GLY A 204 24.46 -14.55 -35.71
CA GLY A 204 25.49 -15.62 -35.81
C GLY A 204 26.53 -15.55 -34.68
N VAL A 205 26.34 -16.38 -33.71
CA VAL A 205 27.44 -16.98 -32.96
C VAL A 205 27.52 -18.43 -33.39
#